data_8542009faaeb8134b942597e56c6d7b1
#
_entry.id   8542009faaeb8134b942597e56c6d7b1
#
_cell.length_a   1.000
_cell.length_b   1.000
_cell.length_c   1.000
_cell.angle_alpha   90.00
_cell.angle_beta   90.00
_cell.angle_gamma   90.00
#
_symmetry.space_group_name_H-M   'P 1'
#
loop_
_entity.id
_entity.type
_entity.pdbx_description
1 polymer ?
#
loop_
_entity_poly.entity_id
_entity_poly.type
_entity_poly.pdbx_seq_one_letter_code
_entity_poly.pdbx_strand_id
1 'polypeptide(L)'
;GALIVVIMIAAAVLADVIAPYDPVVNAYDRIHLAPSLENWLGTDQFGRDILSRIIYGARTALFVGFACAFVGATTGLVLGVASAYFGGYFDLLFQRVMDVFMAFPLIILALALVAIFGGKIENDLVLVIIAITIPFVPRCARVVRSSALAIREIPYVDAARALGYSHSRIILRHMAPNVMAPYLIMITAFVGQAILLEASLSYLGLGVQEPTPAWGLMLAGGAEEYAESAPWIAVFPGLAITLAVFGFNLFGDALR
;
A
#
# COMPACT_ATOMS: atom_id res chain seq x y z
N GLY A 1 6.63 2.77 -16.27
CA GLY A 1 5.70 2.70 -15.14
C GLY A 1 4.33 2.15 -15.55
N ALA A 2 3.61 2.89 -16.39
CA ALA A 2 2.23 2.52 -16.76
C ALA A 2 2.09 1.08 -17.31
N LEU A 3 3.01 0.64 -18.17
CA LEU A 3 2.97 -0.73 -18.73
C LEU A 3 3.09 -1.79 -17.61
N ILE A 4 3.99 -1.61 -16.67
CA ILE A 4 4.17 -2.55 -15.54
C ILE A 4 2.90 -2.61 -14.70
N VAL A 5 2.32 -1.46 -14.37
CA VAL A 5 1.06 -1.38 -13.59
C VAL A 5 -0.08 -2.06 -14.32
N VAL A 6 -0.22 -1.84 -15.63
CA VAL A 6 -1.25 -2.50 -16.46
C VAL A 6 -1.07 -4.01 -16.49
N ILE A 7 0.17 -4.51 -16.65
CA ILE A 7 0.46 -5.95 -16.61
C ILE A 7 0.09 -6.54 -15.24
N MET A 8 0.43 -5.86 -14.15
CA MET A 8 0.09 -6.32 -12.80
C MET A 8 -1.42 -6.37 -12.56
N ILE A 9 -2.15 -5.33 -12.99
CA ILE A 9 -3.60 -5.29 -12.88
C ILE A 9 -4.22 -6.40 -13.73
N ALA A 10 -3.73 -6.60 -14.95
CA ALA A 10 -4.19 -7.69 -15.83
C ALA A 10 -3.91 -9.06 -15.21
N ALA A 11 -2.73 -9.27 -14.63
CA ALA A 11 -2.39 -10.52 -13.93
C ALA A 11 -3.33 -10.77 -12.75
N ALA A 12 -3.61 -9.77 -11.95
CA ALA A 12 -4.53 -9.89 -10.81
C ALA A 12 -5.98 -10.17 -11.23
N VAL A 13 -6.49 -9.47 -12.26
CA VAL A 13 -7.87 -9.64 -12.73
C VAL A 13 -8.06 -10.99 -13.43
N LEU A 14 -7.12 -11.38 -14.28
CA LEU A 14 -7.19 -12.59 -15.07
C LEU A 14 -6.59 -13.82 -14.36
N ALA A 15 -6.24 -13.73 -13.08
CA ALA A 15 -5.53 -14.78 -12.34
C ALA A 15 -6.20 -16.16 -12.49
N ASP A 16 -7.54 -16.23 -12.40
CA ASP A 16 -8.29 -17.49 -12.50
C ASP A 16 -8.20 -18.13 -13.90
N VAL A 17 -7.78 -17.38 -14.92
CA VAL A 17 -7.69 -17.83 -16.31
C VAL A 17 -6.24 -18.13 -16.72
N ILE A 18 -5.29 -17.32 -16.23
CA ILE A 18 -3.88 -17.40 -16.68
C ILE A 18 -2.98 -18.19 -15.73
N ALA A 19 -3.40 -18.44 -14.49
CA ALA A 19 -2.63 -19.26 -13.58
C ALA A 19 -2.70 -20.73 -14.00
N PRO A 20 -1.54 -21.41 -14.20
CA PRO A 20 -1.53 -22.81 -14.65
C PRO A 20 -2.12 -23.79 -13.61
N TYR A 21 -1.98 -23.47 -12.32
CA TYR A 21 -2.36 -24.33 -11.21
C TYR A 21 -3.11 -23.55 -10.13
N ASP A 22 -3.82 -24.30 -9.26
CA ASP A 22 -4.40 -23.73 -8.04
C ASP A 22 -3.26 -23.28 -7.08
N PRO A 23 -3.24 -22.03 -6.62
CA PRO A 23 -2.13 -21.49 -5.83
C PRO A 23 -2.06 -22.00 -4.40
N VAL A 24 -3.09 -22.71 -3.89
CA VAL A 24 -3.19 -23.15 -2.49
C VAL A 24 -3.08 -24.66 -2.32
N VAL A 25 -3.23 -25.44 -3.38
CA VAL A 25 -3.15 -26.90 -3.33
C VAL A 25 -1.70 -27.36 -3.15
N ASN A 26 -1.43 -28.08 -2.07
CA ASN A 26 -0.12 -28.64 -1.80
C ASN A 26 0.11 -29.92 -2.64
N ALA A 27 1.33 -30.08 -3.17
CA ALA A 27 1.77 -31.22 -3.94
C ALA A 27 3.13 -31.72 -3.42
N TYR A 28 3.10 -32.48 -2.34
CA TYR A 28 4.31 -32.89 -1.60
C TYR A 28 5.25 -33.81 -2.41
N ASP A 29 4.81 -34.35 -3.53
CA ASP A 29 5.61 -35.08 -4.53
C ASP A 29 6.45 -34.15 -5.42
N ARG A 30 6.19 -32.83 -5.38
CA ARG A 30 6.80 -31.81 -6.24
C ARG A 30 7.53 -30.71 -5.47
N ILE A 31 8.00 -31.02 -4.25
CA ILE A 31 8.70 -30.05 -3.41
C ILE A 31 10.02 -29.63 -4.06
N HIS A 32 10.29 -28.32 -4.09
CA HIS A 32 11.54 -27.71 -4.56
C HIS A 32 11.95 -28.10 -5.99
N LEU A 33 11.00 -28.38 -6.87
CA LEU A 33 11.32 -28.60 -8.27
C LEU A 33 11.85 -27.31 -8.91
N ALA A 34 12.97 -27.44 -9.61
CA ALA A 34 13.54 -26.35 -10.38
C ALA A 34 12.60 -25.90 -11.52
N PRO A 35 12.74 -24.66 -12.01
CA PRO A 35 12.02 -24.19 -13.18
C PRO A 35 12.06 -25.18 -14.34
N SER A 36 10.89 -25.50 -14.88
CA SER A 36 10.70 -26.52 -15.95
C SER A 36 9.56 -26.12 -16.91
N LEU A 37 9.31 -26.89 -17.95
CA LEU A 37 8.16 -26.65 -18.83
C LEU A 37 6.81 -26.90 -18.17
N GLU A 38 6.76 -27.69 -17.09
CA GLU A 38 5.55 -27.94 -16.31
C GLU A 38 5.35 -26.85 -15.27
N ASN A 39 6.41 -26.47 -14.56
CA ASN A 39 6.41 -25.40 -13.55
C ASN A 39 7.43 -24.33 -13.94
N TRP A 40 7.00 -23.32 -14.68
CA TRP A 40 7.87 -22.33 -15.33
C TRP A 40 8.80 -21.59 -14.36
N LEU A 41 8.35 -21.33 -13.14
CA LEU A 41 9.15 -20.70 -12.09
C LEU A 41 9.54 -21.67 -10.97
N GLY A 42 9.29 -22.97 -11.17
CA GLY A 42 9.52 -23.99 -10.16
C GLY A 42 8.42 -24.08 -9.11
N THR A 43 8.68 -24.86 -8.06
CA THR A 43 7.74 -25.09 -6.95
C THR A 43 8.33 -24.67 -5.61
N ASP A 44 7.46 -24.39 -4.65
CA ASP A 44 7.83 -23.99 -3.29
C ASP A 44 8.04 -25.20 -2.33
N GLN A 45 8.24 -24.91 -1.03
CA GLN A 45 8.42 -25.91 0.02
C GLN A 45 7.20 -26.80 0.28
N PHE A 46 6.05 -26.47 -0.27
CA PHE A 46 4.83 -27.28 -0.22
C PHE A 46 4.47 -27.92 -1.58
N GLY A 47 5.38 -27.77 -2.57
CA GLY A 47 5.16 -28.26 -3.94
C GLY A 47 4.19 -27.42 -4.78
N ARG A 48 3.81 -26.22 -4.29
CA ARG A 48 2.89 -25.31 -5.01
C ARG A 48 3.62 -24.57 -6.13
N ASP A 49 2.94 -24.32 -7.24
CA ASP A 49 3.50 -23.62 -8.39
C ASP A 49 3.75 -22.13 -8.07
N ILE A 50 5.01 -21.70 -8.20
CA ILE A 50 5.43 -20.33 -7.87
C ILE A 50 4.81 -19.32 -8.83
N LEU A 51 4.69 -19.62 -10.14
CA LEU A 51 4.08 -18.70 -11.10
C LEU A 51 2.62 -18.42 -10.73
N SER A 52 1.83 -19.45 -10.46
CA SER A 52 0.43 -19.31 -10.03
C SER A 52 0.32 -18.49 -8.76
N ARG A 53 1.17 -18.73 -7.77
CA ARG A 53 1.19 -17.94 -6.52
C ARG A 53 1.60 -16.49 -6.73
N ILE A 54 2.51 -16.18 -7.64
CA ILE A 54 2.88 -14.80 -8.01
C ILE A 54 1.70 -14.09 -8.67
N ILE A 55 1.01 -14.74 -9.59
CA ILE A 55 -0.16 -14.18 -10.27
C ILE A 55 -1.28 -13.88 -9.27
N TYR A 56 -1.63 -14.82 -8.40
CA TYR A 56 -2.64 -14.59 -7.36
C TYR A 56 -2.16 -13.61 -6.27
N GLY A 57 -0.88 -13.63 -5.92
CA GLY A 57 -0.27 -12.68 -5.00
C GLY A 57 -0.38 -11.22 -5.47
N ALA A 58 -0.47 -11.00 -6.79
CA ALA A 58 -0.75 -9.66 -7.33
C ALA A 58 -2.11 -9.12 -6.87
N ARG A 59 -3.14 -9.97 -6.69
CA ARG A 59 -4.45 -9.56 -6.14
C ARG A 59 -4.29 -9.03 -4.71
N THR A 60 -3.61 -9.77 -3.86
CA THR A 60 -3.36 -9.39 -2.46
C THR A 60 -2.57 -8.09 -2.40
N ALA A 61 -1.46 -8.00 -3.13
CA ALA A 61 -0.59 -6.82 -3.15
C ALA A 61 -1.31 -5.56 -3.66
N LEU A 62 -2.07 -5.66 -4.75
CA LEU A 62 -2.83 -4.53 -5.30
C LEU A 62 -3.99 -4.14 -4.38
N PHE A 63 -4.73 -5.10 -3.84
CA PHE A 63 -5.84 -4.81 -2.94
C PHE A 63 -5.35 -4.05 -1.70
N VAL A 64 -4.33 -4.55 -1.01
CA VAL A 64 -3.73 -3.87 0.15
C VAL A 64 -3.13 -2.53 -0.27
N GLY A 65 -2.37 -2.50 -1.37
CA GLY A 65 -1.75 -1.30 -1.89
C GLY A 65 -2.74 -0.16 -2.13
N PHE A 66 -3.79 -0.42 -2.89
CA PHE A 66 -4.83 0.57 -3.19
C PHE A 66 -5.67 0.92 -1.98
N ALA A 67 -6.07 -0.05 -1.14
CA ALA A 67 -6.86 0.21 0.06
C ALA A 67 -6.12 1.14 1.02
N CYS A 68 -4.85 0.83 1.34
CA CYS A 68 -4.04 1.66 2.23
C CYS A 68 -3.79 3.06 1.65
N ALA A 69 -3.43 3.14 0.36
CA ALA A 69 -3.16 4.41 -0.30
C ALA A 69 -4.41 5.29 -0.35
N PHE A 70 -5.55 4.74 -0.76
CA PHE A 70 -6.79 5.51 -0.88
C PHE A 70 -7.30 5.97 0.49
N VAL A 71 -7.41 5.07 1.46
CA VAL A 71 -7.92 5.41 2.80
C VAL A 71 -6.96 6.37 3.51
N GLY A 72 -5.64 6.07 3.49
CA GLY A 72 -4.64 6.91 4.15
C GLY A 72 -4.52 8.30 3.54
N ALA A 73 -4.47 8.40 2.21
CA ALA A 73 -4.38 9.69 1.54
C ALA A 73 -5.69 10.49 1.65
N THR A 74 -6.86 9.86 1.54
CA THR A 74 -8.15 10.56 1.65
C THR A 74 -8.36 11.09 3.08
N THR A 75 -8.07 10.29 4.09
CA THR A 75 -8.09 10.75 5.49
C THR A 75 -7.11 11.91 5.70
N GLY A 76 -5.88 11.77 5.16
CA GLY A 76 -4.88 12.83 5.19
C GLY A 76 -5.33 14.11 4.45
N LEU A 77 -6.00 13.97 3.30
CA LEU A 77 -6.59 15.10 2.57
C LEU A 77 -7.59 15.86 3.42
N VAL A 78 -8.57 15.16 3.98
CA VAL A 78 -9.63 15.77 4.80
C VAL A 78 -9.03 16.49 6.01
N LEU A 79 -8.16 15.82 6.73
CA LEU A 79 -7.53 16.36 7.94
C LEU A 79 -6.56 17.50 7.61
N GLY A 80 -5.78 17.39 6.53
CA GLY A 80 -4.84 18.43 6.10
C GLY A 80 -5.54 19.71 5.65
N VAL A 81 -6.60 19.59 4.84
CA VAL A 81 -7.39 20.76 4.40
C VAL A 81 -8.12 21.41 5.58
N ALA A 82 -8.73 20.60 6.48
CA ALA A 82 -9.40 21.10 7.66
C ALA A 82 -8.41 21.85 8.59
N SER A 83 -7.23 21.28 8.82
CA SER A 83 -6.15 21.88 9.62
C SER A 83 -5.75 23.25 9.05
N ALA A 84 -5.49 23.33 7.73
CA ALA A 84 -5.17 24.58 7.06
C ALA A 84 -6.31 25.61 7.12
N TYR A 85 -7.55 25.17 6.94
CA TYR A 85 -8.71 26.05 6.89
C TYR A 85 -9.02 26.70 8.24
N PHE A 86 -9.11 25.90 9.32
CA PHE A 86 -9.43 26.41 10.65
C PHE A 86 -8.25 27.17 11.28
N GLY A 87 -7.03 26.70 11.07
CA GLY A 87 -5.83 27.35 11.56
C GLY A 87 -5.75 27.45 13.10
N GLY A 88 -4.97 28.41 13.59
CA GLY A 88 -4.87 28.71 15.02
C GLY A 88 -4.47 27.53 15.90
N TYR A 89 -5.08 27.44 17.09
CA TYR A 89 -4.80 26.35 18.05
C TYR A 89 -5.21 24.97 17.54
N PHE A 90 -6.27 24.88 16.71
CA PHE A 90 -6.68 23.62 16.11
C PHE A 90 -5.58 23.04 15.22
N ASP A 91 -5.02 23.85 14.34
CA ASP A 91 -3.91 23.48 13.49
C ASP A 91 -2.66 23.13 14.30
N LEU A 92 -2.33 23.94 15.29
CA LEU A 92 -1.16 23.70 16.14
C LEU A 92 -1.25 22.34 16.85
N LEU A 93 -2.37 22.05 17.50
CA LEU A 93 -2.56 20.79 18.23
C LEU A 93 -2.56 19.58 17.26
N PHE A 94 -3.27 19.73 16.14
CA PHE A 94 -3.32 18.68 15.11
C PHE A 94 -1.92 18.36 14.58
N GLN A 95 -1.10 19.38 14.27
CA GLN A 95 0.27 19.14 13.80
C GLN A 95 1.12 18.47 14.87
N ARG A 96 0.96 18.76 16.15
CA ARG A 96 1.68 18.07 17.24
C ARG A 96 1.34 16.58 17.29
N VAL A 97 0.08 16.22 17.09
CA VAL A 97 -0.33 14.81 17.00
C VAL A 97 0.32 14.15 15.78
N MET A 98 0.31 14.82 14.61
CA MET A 98 0.95 14.29 13.40
C MET A 98 2.47 14.14 13.58
N ASP A 99 3.12 15.07 14.28
CA ASP A 99 4.56 15.01 14.60
C ASP A 99 4.90 13.76 15.42
N VAL A 100 4.07 13.40 16.40
CA VAL A 100 4.27 12.20 17.21
C VAL A 100 4.26 10.94 16.33
N PHE A 101 3.27 10.80 15.43
CA PHE A 101 3.22 9.65 14.51
C PHE A 101 4.43 9.61 13.55
N MET A 102 4.87 10.77 13.08
CA MET A 102 6.00 10.86 12.15
C MET A 102 7.38 10.71 12.82
N ALA A 103 7.45 10.77 14.15
CA ALA A 103 8.68 10.51 14.88
C ALA A 103 9.10 9.02 14.82
N PHE A 104 8.15 8.13 14.56
CA PHE A 104 8.44 6.70 14.42
C PHE A 104 8.81 6.35 12.98
N PRO A 105 9.84 5.50 12.75
CA PRO A 105 10.04 4.85 11.47
C PRO A 105 8.78 4.10 11.04
N LEU A 106 8.40 4.23 9.77
CA LEU A 106 7.12 3.77 9.24
C LEU A 106 6.87 2.27 9.50
N ILE A 107 7.88 1.43 9.24
CA ILE A 107 7.78 -0.01 9.47
C ILE A 107 7.63 -0.35 10.96
N ILE A 108 8.33 0.35 11.84
CA ILE A 108 8.27 0.12 13.29
C ILE A 108 6.88 0.48 13.82
N LEU A 109 6.31 1.58 13.33
CA LEU A 109 4.95 1.97 13.69
C LEU A 109 3.93 0.94 13.20
N ALA A 110 4.06 0.45 11.95
CA ALA A 110 3.19 -0.59 11.42
C ALA A 110 3.28 -1.89 12.24
N LEU A 111 4.48 -2.34 12.59
CA LEU A 111 4.71 -3.51 13.45
C LEU A 111 4.07 -3.34 14.83
N ALA A 112 4.24 -2.17 15.45
CA ALA A 112 3.62 -1.88 16.75
C ALA A 112 2.10 -1.92 16.68
N LEU A 113 1.50 -1.40 15.60
CA LEU A 113 0.05 -1.43 15.39
C LEU A 113 -0.47 -2.85 15.18
N VAL A 114 0.23 -3.69 14.41
CA VAL A 114 -0.12 -5.11 14.29
C VAL A 114 -0.06 -5.79 15.66
N ALA A 115 0.99 -5.54 16.45
CA ALA A 115 1.12 -6.12 17.79
C ALA A 115 0.00 -5.66 18.75
N ILE A 116 -0.43 -4.39 18.68
CA ILE A 116 -1.49 -3.83 19.55
C ILE A 116 -2.87 -4.34 19.16
N PHE A 117 -3.15 -4.47 17.87
CA PHE A 117 -4.48 -4.84 17.34
C PHE A 117 -4.57 -6.33 16.98
N GLY A 118 -3.46 -7.05 16.90
CA GLY A 118 -3.42 -8.49 16.75
C GLY A 118 -4.21 -9.19 17.84
N GLY A 119 -4.97 -10.22 17.47
CA GLY A 119 -5.91 -10.90 18.35
C GLY A 119 -7.21 -10.16 18.69
N LYS A 120 -7.34 -8.86 18.30
CA LYS A 120 -8.59 -8.08 18.39
C LYS A 120 -9.31 -7.99 17.06
N ILE A 121 -8.57 -8.10 15.98
CA ILE A 121 -9.07 -8.08 14.59
C ILE A 121 -8.79 -9.48 14.03
N GLU A 122 -9.84 -10.24 13.76
CA GLU A 122 -9.74 -11.62 13.28
C GLU A 122 -9.25 -11.71 11.81
N ASN A 123 -9.48 -10.67 11.02
CA ASN A 123 -9.11 -10.66 9.61
C ASN A 123 -7.73 -10.02 9.42
N ASP A 124 -6.75 -10.85 9.06
CA ASP A 124 -5.35 -10.44 8.87
C ASP A 124 -5.19 -9.34 7.80
N LEU A 125 -5.96 -9.40 6.69
CA LEU A 125 -5.92 -8.36 5.67
C LEU A 125 -6.38 -7.01 6.21
N VAL A 126 -7.45 -6.99 7.00
CA VAL A 126 -7.96 -5.76 7.63
C VAL A 126 -6.96 -5.22 8.62
N LEU A 127 -6.34 -6.08 9.43
CA LEU A 127 -5.30 -5.71 10.38
C LEU A 127 -4.11 -5.04 9.68
N VAL A 128 -3.61 -5.65 8.61
CA VAL A 128 -2.50 -5.12 7.81
C VAL A 128 -2.86 -3.78 7.17
N ILE A 129 -4.07 -3.66 6.58
CA ILE A 129 -4.54 -2.41 5.99
C ILE A 129 -4.58 -1.29 7.04
N ILE A 130 -5.10 -1.54 8.22
CA ILE A 130 -5.14 -0.54 9.31
C ILE A 130 -3.73 -0.15 9.73
N ALA A 131 -2.85 -1.13 9.95
CA ALA A 131 -1.48 -0.91 10.39
C ALA A 131 -0.65 -0.07 9.40
N ILE A 132 -0.86 -0.25 8.09
CA ILE A 132 -0.17 0.51 7.04
C ILE A 132 -0.83 1.87 6.81
N THR A 133 -2.16 1.95 6.90
CA THR A 133 -2.92 3.19 6.64
C THR A 133 -2.63 4.28 7.66
N ILE A 134 -2.60 3.94 8.96
CA ILE A 134 -2.40 4.92 10.04
C ILE A 134 -1.12 5.75 9.85
N PRO A 135 0.06 5.18 9.56
CA PRO A 135 1.27 5.94 9.27
C PRO A 135 1.23 6.81 8.01
N PHE A 136 0.35 6.51 7.03
CA PHE A 136 0.22 7.30 5.80
C PHE A 136 -0.55 8.61 6.00
N VAL A 137 -1.51 8.61 6.93
CA VAL A 137 -2.35 9.78 7.23
C VAL A 137 -1.54 11.04 7.52
N PRO A 138 -0.61 11.05 8.50
CA PRO A 138 0.15 12.27 8.83
C PRO A 138 1.03 12.77 7.68
N ARG A 139 1.58 11.88 6.87
CA ARG A 139 2.39 12.25 5.70
C ARG A 139 1.56 12.98 4.66
N CYS A 140 0.40 12.43 4.28
CA CYS A 140 -0.50 13.07 3.33
C CYS A 140 -1.08 14.36 3.91
N ALA A 141 -1.52 14.35 5.17
CA ALA A 141 -2.08 15.52 5.82
C ALA A 141 -1.11 16.70 5.82
N ARG A 142 0.18 16.47 6.04
CA ARG A 142 1.22 17.51 6.01
C ARG A 142 1.44 18.10 4.63
N VAL A 143 1.52 17.25 3.59
CA VAL A 143 1.71 17.70 2.20
C VAL A 143 0.50 18.50 1.73
N VAL A 144 -0.70 17.97 1.95
CA VAL A 144 -1.95 18.63 1.57
C VAL A 144 -2.15 19.94 2.33
N ARG A 145 -1.87 19.94 3.65
CA ARG A 145 -1.94 21.16 4.45
C ARG A 145 -1.05 22.27 3.90
N SER A 146 0.18 21.96 3.52
CA SER A 146 1.10 22.94 2.94
C SER A 146 0.51 23.62 1.71
N SER A 147 -0.10 22.86 0.81
CA SER A 147 -0.78 23.37 -0.38
C SER A 147 -2.07 24.12 -0.03
N ALA A 148 -2.86 23.61 0.92
CA ALA A 148 -4.11 24.20 1.36
C ALA A 148 -3.92 25.56 2.06
N LEU A 149 -2.80 25.78 2.76
CA LEU A 149 -2.46 27.08 3.35
C LEU A 149 -2.28 28.15 2.27
N ALA A 150 -1.62 27.85 1.17
CA ALA A 150 -1.47 28.79 0.07
C ALA A 150 -2.82 29.10 -0.59
N ILE A 151 -3.68 28.08 -0.75
CA ILE A 151 -5.03 28.26 -1.34
C ILE A 151 -5.93 29.09 -0.44
N ARG A 152 -5.83 28.94 0.88
CA ARG A 152 -6.63 29.69 1.85
C ARG A 152 -6.47 31.21 1.74
N GLU A 153 -5.31 31.67 1.34
CA GLU A 153 -4.96 33.10 1.20
C GLU A 153 -5.37 33.70 -0.16
N ILE A 154 -5.99 32.91 -1.05
CA ILE A 154 -6.43 33.40 -2.37
C ILE A 154 -7.75 34.17 -2.23
N PRO A 155 -7.91 35.34 -2.88
CA PRO A 155 -9.06 36.24 -2.70
C PRO A 155 -10.45 35.62 -2.90
N TYR A 156 -10.58 34.56 -3.73
CA TYR A 156 -11.88 33.92 -3.94
C TYR A 156 -12.36 33.17 -2.70
N VAL A 157 -11.45 32.71 -1.84
CA VAL A 157 -11.81 32.03 -0.57
C VAL A 157 -12.40 33.07 0.39
N ASP A 158 -11.81 34.26 0.46
CA ASP A 158 -12.33 35.36 1.29
C ASP A 158 -13.66 35.88 0.73
N ALA A 159 -13.80 36.00 -0.59
CA ALA A 159 -15.07 36.35 -1.22
C ALA A 159 -16.17 35.33 -0.87
N ALA A 160 -15.86 34.02 -0.87
CA ALA A 160 -16.82 33.00 -0.47
C ALA A 160 -17.22 33.12 1.03
N ARG A 161 -16.28 33.50 1.91
CA ARG A 161 -16.59 33.80 3.31
C ARG A 161 -17.50 35.02 3.45
N ALA A 162 -17.19 36.11 2.73
CA ALA A 162 -17.98 37.34 2.73
C ALA A 162 -19.41 37.11 2.23
N LEU A 163 -19.60 36.20 1.27
CA LEU A 163 -20.92 35.77 0.78
C LEU A 163 -21.67 34.84 1.77
N GLY A 164 -21.11 34.54 2.94
CA GLY A 164 -21.74 33.72 3.97
C GLY A 164 -21.80 32.21 3.64
N TYR A 165 -20.88 31.71 2.80
CA TYR A 165 -20.85 30.26 2.53
C TYR A 165 -20.41 29.49 3.78
N SER A 166 -21.05 28.34 4.01
CA SER A 166 -20.70 27.47 5.12
C SER A 166 -19.27 26.93 4.99
N HIS A 167 -18.64 26.63 6.12
CA HIS A 167 -17.27 26.06 6.18
C HIS A 167 -17.12 24.82 5.30
N SER A 168 -18.08 23.87 5.37
CA SER A 168 -18.10 22.67 4.53
C SER A 168 -18.10 22.99 3.05
N ARG A 169 -18.90 23.99 2.62
CA ARG A 169 -18.96 24.40 1.22
C ARG A 169 -17.64 25.00 0.74
N ILE A 170 -16.99 25.83 1.56
CA ILE A 170 -15.69 26.42 1.24
C ILE A 170 -14.63 25.31 1.13
N ILE A 171 -14.56 24.42 2.12
CA ILE A 171 -13.60 23.30 2.12
C ILE A 171 -13.80 22.42 0.90
N LEU A 172 -15.01 21.92 0.67
CA LEU A 172 -15.26 20.90 -0.37
C LEU A 172 -15.30 21.46 -1.80
N ARG A 173 -15.74 22.72 -2.00
CA ARG A 173 -15.89 23.30 -3.34
C ARG A 173 -14.76 24.25 -3.75
N HIS A 174 -14.11 24.87 -2.77
CA HIS A 174 -13.11 25.91 -3.06
C HIS A 174 -11.69 25.50 -2.70
N MET A 175 -11.48 24.68 -1.67
CA MET A 175 -10.14 24.29 -1.26
C MET A 175 -9.76 22.88 -1.74
N ALA A 176 -10.58 21.85 -1.44
CA ALA A 176 -10.25 20.46 -1.76
C ALA A 176 -9.97 20.23 -3.26
N PRO A 177 -10.74 20.77 -4.24
CA PRO A 177 -10.42 20.54 -5.65
C PRO A 177 -9.05 21.10 -6.07
N ASN A 178 -8.59 22.16 -5.42
CA ASN A 178 -7.32 22.81 -5.74
C ASN A 178 -6.09 22.12 -5.14
N VAL A 179 -6.28 21.18 -4.20
CA VAL A 179 -5.22 20.34 -3.64
C VAL A 179 -5.21 18.92 -4.22
N MET A 180 -6.00 18.67 -5.28
CA MET A 180 -6.07 17.33 -5.87
C MET A 180 -4.76 16.86 -6.49
N ALA A 181 -3.93 17.76 -7.04
CA ALA A 181 -2.66 17.39 -7.63
C ALA A 181 -1.71 16.74 -6.60
N PRO A 182 -1.35 17.39 -5.47
CA PRO A 182 -0.54 16.74 -4.43
C PRO A 182 -1.20 15.49 -3.85
N TYR A 183 -2.51 15.44 -3.73
CA TYR A 183 -3.23 14.27 -3.27
C TYR A 183 -3.05 13.06 -4.20
N LEU A 184 -3.22 13.23 -5.51
CA LEU A 184 -3.05 12.15 -6.49
C LEU A 184 -1.59 11.64 -6.53
N ILE A 185 -0.62 12.54 -6.43
CA ILE A 185 0.79 12.17 -6.33
C ILE A 185 1.03 11.32 -5.08
N MET A 186 0.43 11.69 -3.93
CA MET A 186 0.57 10.91 -2.70
C MET A 186 -0.07 9.53 -2.81
N ILE A 187 -1.25 9.40 -3.44
CA ILE A 187 -1.88 8.09 -3.65
C ILE A 187 -0.95 7.16 -4.43
N THR A 188 -0.43 7.60 -5.57
CA THR A 188 0.43 6.75 -6.40
C THR A 188 1.71 6.32 -5.69
N ALA A 189 2.34 7.22 -4.95
CA ALA A 189 3.51 6.89 -4.14
C ALA A 189 3.17 5.91 -2.99
N PHE A 190 2.00 6.07 -2.37
CA PHE A 190 1.56 5.21 -1.28
C PHE A 190 1.24 3.80 -1.73
N VAL A 191 0.74 3.58 -2.96
CA VAL A 191 0.51 2.21 -3.46
C VAL A 191 1.80 1.40 -3.46
N GLY A 192 2.88 1.93 -4.04
CA GLY A 192 4.17 1.25 -4.04
C GLY A 192 4.74 1.02 -2.64
N GLN A 193 4.62 2.03 -1.75
CA GLN A 193 5.05 1.89 -0.36
C GLN A 193 4.21 0.87 0.42
N ALA A 194 2.89 0.81 0.19
CA ALA A 194 2.01 -0.15 0.86
C ALA A 194 2.32 -1.59 0.44
N ILE A 195 2.58 -1.83 -0.85
CA ILE A 195 3.00 -3.15 -1.36
C ILE A 195 4.30 -3.60 -0.66
N LEU A 196 5.28 -2.70 -0.54
CA LEU A 196 6.54 -3.02 0.13
C LEU A 196 6.35 -3.29 1.63
N LEU A 197 5.51 -2.51 2.30
CA LEU A 197 5.22 -2.69 3.73
C LEU A 197 4.43 -3.96 4.00
N GLU A 198 3.42 -4.27 3.17
CA GLU A 198 2.68 -5.53 3.24
C GLU A 198 3.64 -6.71 3.10
N ALA A 199 4.50 -6.68 2.07
CA ALA A 199 5.50 -7.72 1.86
C ALA A 199 6.46 -7.86 3.05
N SER A 200 6.87 -6.74 3.66
CA SER A 200 7.73 -6.76 4.85
C SER A 200 7.02 -7.32 6.08
N LEU A 201 5.76 -6.95 6.32
CA LEU A 201 4.95 -7.50 7.42
C LEU A 201 4.69 -8.99 7.24
N SER A 202 4.33 -9.42 6.03
CA SER A 202 4.10 -10.82 5.67
C SER A 202 5.39 -11.65 5.78
N TYR A 203 6.54 -11.10 5.37
CA TYR A 203 7.85 -11.72 5.55
C TYR A 203 8.17 -11.99 7.02
N LEU A 204 7.82 -11.05 7.92
CA LEU A 204 8.01 -11.18 9.36
C LEU A 204 6.93 -12.02 10.06
N GLY A 205 6.01 -12.64 9.30
CA GLY A 205 4.91 -13.45 9.85
C GLY A 205 3.78 -12.65 10.51
N LEU A 206 3.78 -11.32 10.34
CA LEU A 206 2.80 -10.40 10.91
C LEU A 206 1.83 -9.82 9.87
N GLY A 207 1.88 -10.33 8.65
CA GLY A 207 1.03 -9.95 7.55
C GLY A 207 -0.07 -10.97 7.27
N VAL A 208 -0.38 -11.13 6.00
CA VAL A 208 -1.33 -12.14 5.51
C VAL A 208 -0.80 -13.53 5.83
N GLN A 209 -1.70 -14.43 6.23
CA GLN A 209 -1.33 -15.79 6.64
C GLN A 209 -1.60 -16.81 5.52
N GLU A 210 -0.90 -17.96 5.59
CA GLU A 210 -1.19 -19.12 4.73
C GLU A 210 -2.67 -19.56 4.91
N PRO A 211 -3.34 -20.05 3.87
CA PRO A 211 -2.79 -20.40 2.55
C PRO A 211 -2.84 -19.27 1.52
N THR A 212 -3.21 -18.05 1.89
CA THR A 212 -3.37 -16.92 0.95
C THR A 212 -2.06 -16.59 0.25
N PRO A 213 -2.02 -16.53 -1.09
CA PRO A 213 -0.83 -16.12 -1.81
C PRO A 213 -0.48 -14.65 -1.52
N ALA A 214 0.70 -14.42 -0.93
CA ALA A 214 1.27 -13.11 -0.69
C ALA A 214 2.78 -13.16 -0.96
N TRP A 215 3.31 -12.17 -1.69
CA TRP A 215 4.71 -12.20 -2.12
C TRP A 215 5.70 -12.17 -0.97
N GLY A 216 5.40 -11.41 0.09
CA GLY A 216 6.22 -11.36 1.30
C GLY A 216 6.27 -12.69 2.04
N LEU A 217 5.14 -13.39 2.13
CA LEU A 217 5.05 -14.70 2.74
C LEU A 217 5.81 -15.77 1.94
N MET A 218 5.72 -15.71 0.59
CA MET A 218 6.50 -16.57 -0.30
C MET A 218 8.01 -16.33 -0.12
N LEU A 219 8.41 -15.07 0.05
CA LEU A 219 9.81 -14.70 0.28
C LEU A 219 10.32 -15.26 1.62
N ALA A 220 9.52 -15.18 2.70
CA ALA A 220 9.88 -15.73 4.02
C ALA A 220 10.11 -17.23 3.95
N GLY A 221 9.27 -17.97 3.21
CA GLY A 221 9.41 -19.41 3.06
C GLY A 221 10.64 -19.87 2.27
N GLY A 222 11.30 -18.98 1.52
CA GLY A 222 12.41 -19.36 0.64
C GLY A 222 13.75 -18.70 0.92
N ALA A 223 13.77 -17.55 1.59
CA ALA A 223 14.96 -16.72 1.62
C ALA A 223 16.06 -17.23 2.58
N GLU A 224 15.70 -17.81 3.71
CA GLU A 224 16.67 -18.22 4.73
C GLU A 224 17.04 -19.71 4.61
N GLU A 225 16.06 -20.57 4.39
CA GLU A 225 16.26 -22.02 4.47
C GLU A 225 16.67 -22.63 3.13
N TYR A 226 16.23 -22.06 2.00
CA TYR A 226 16.39 -22.65 0.67
C TYR A 226 17.20 -21.79 -0.30
N ALA A 227 17.87 -20.74 0.16
CA ALA A 227 18.62 -19.81 -0.68
C ALA A 227 19.68 -20.49 -1.57
N GLU A 228 20.32 -21.56 -1.09
CA GLU A 228 21.35 -22.29 -1.83
C GLU A 228 20.76 -23.42 -2.70
N SER A 229 19.75 -24.13 -2.20
CA SER A 229 19.20 -25.31 -2.85
C SER A 229 18.06 -25.02 -3.85
N ALA A 230 17.26 -24.00 -3.57
CA ALA A 230 16.08 -23.61 -4.37
C ALA A 230 15.91 -22.07 -4.45
N PRO A 231 16.89 -21.34 -5.02
CA PRO A 231 16.89 -19.87 -5.00
C PRO A 231 15.68 -19.24 -5.69
N TRP A 232 15.02 -19.95 -6.62
CA TRP A 232 13.83 -19.46 -7.32
C TRP A 232 12.67 -19.14 -6.38
N ILE A 233 12.56 -19.82 -5.22
CA ILE A 233 11.51 -19.59 -4.22
C ILE A 233 11.57 -18.18 -3.67
N ALA A 234 12.77 -17.60 -3.51
CA ALA A 234 12.95 -16.23 -3.04
C ALA A 234 13.09 -15.21 -4.18
N VAL A 235 13.81 -15.56 -5.26
CA VAL A 235 14.14 -14.63 -6.35
C VAL A 235 12.89 -14.15 -7.08
N PHE A 236 11.97 -15.04 -7.44
CA PHE A 236 10.81 -14.65 -8.24
C PHE A 236 9.79 -13.79 -7.48
N PRO A 237 9.42 -14.07 -6.21
CA PRO A 237 8.59 -13.16 -5.43
C PRO A 237 9.29 -11.81 -5.16
N GLY A 238 10.61 -11.83 -4.91
CA GLY A 238 11.40 -10.62 -4.75
C GLY A 238 11.40 -9.74 -6.00
N LEU A 239 11.50 -10.34 -7.19
CA LEU A 239 11.38 -9.63 -8.46
C LEU A 239 9.97 -9.07 -8.65
N ALA A 240 8.91 -9.82 -8.29
CA ALA A 240 7.53 -9.34 -8.38
C ALA A 240 7.31 -8.09 -7.51
N ILE A 241 7.77 -8.11 -6.25
CA ILE A 241 7.74 -6.94 -5.36
C ILE A 241 8.50 -5.76 -5.97
N THR A 242 9.73 -6.01 -6.44
CA THR A 242 10.60 -4.97 -7.03
C THR A 242 9.94 -4.32 -8.24
N LEU A 243 9.41 -5.11 -9.17
CA LEU A 243 8.72 -4.62 -10.37
C LEU A 243 7.46 -3.84 -10.02
N ALA A 244 6.70 -4.30 -9.02
CA ALA A 244 5.52 -3.60 -8.54
C ALA A 244 5.86 -2.21 -8.00
N VAL A 245 6.77 -2.14 -7.05
CA VAL A 245 7.20 -0.88 -6.42
C VAL A 245 7.79 0.07 -7.46
N PHE A 246 8.66 -0.44 -8.34
CA PHE A 246 9.25 0.34 -9.42
C PHE A 246 8.19 0.85 -10.40
N GLY A 247 7.24 -0.01 -10.79
CA GLY A 247 6.15 0.34 -11.69
C GLY A 247 5.27 1.48 -11.16
N PHE A 248 4.84 1.38 -9.90
CA PHE A 248 4.01 2.42 -9.26
C PHE A 248 4.79 3.73 -9.02
N ASN A 249 6.06 3.66 -8.64
CA ASN A 249 6.89 4.87 -8.47
C ASN A 249 7.09 5.59 -9.82
N LEU A 250 7.46 4.88 -10.89
CA LEU A 250 7.57 5.46 -12.23
C LEU A 250 6.25 6.00 -12.77
N PHE A 251 5.13 5.37 -12.42
CA PHE A 251 3.81 5.85 -12.80
C PHE A 251 3.46 7.14 -12.04
N GLY A 252 3.74 7.19 -10.75
CA GLY A 252 3.54 8.37 -9.93
C GLY A 252 4.38 9.57 -10.37
N ASP A 253 5.65 9.34 -10.74
CA ASP A 253 6.54 10.40 -11.25
C ASP A 253 6.07 10.96 -12.60
N ALA A 254 5.44 10.13 -13.42
CA ALA A 254 4.87 10.58 -14.70
C ALA A 254 3.58 11.40 -14.55
N LEU A 255 2.92 11.36 -13.39
CA LEU A 255 1.75 12.21 -13.06
C LEU A 255 2.13 13.56 -12.44
N ARG A 256 3.39 13.74 -12.09
CA ARG A 256 3.94 14.96 -11.50
C ARG A 256 4.27 16.01 -12.56
#